data_7e4b32b38c3ebd6358ea42f4564176ed
#
_entry.id   7e4b32b38c3ebd6358ea42f4564176ed
#
_cell.length_a   1.000
_cell.length_b   1.000
_cell.length_c   1.000
_cell.angle_alpha   90.00
_cell.angle_beta   90.00
_cell.angle_gamma   90.00
#
_symmetry.space_group_name_H-M   'P 1'
#
loop_
_entity.id
_entity.type
_entity.pdbx_description
1 polymer ?
#
loop_
_entity_poly.entity_id
_entity_poly.type
_entity_poly.pdbx_seq_one_letter_code
_entity_poly.pdbx_strand_id
1 'polypeptide(L)'
;EERIQVRIGIELGLQKHLGTRYETLIEKYPFDFVIGSMHLVCGEDPYTGKVFEELGDAQVYRRMFCETLECIRKIKCFDVLGHLDYGGSIWKASGGGVFL
;
A
#
# COMPACT_ATOMS: atom_id res chain seq x y z
N GLU A 1 21.32 4.31 -33.46
CA GLU A 1 21.40 3.25 -32.46
C GLU A 1 20.54 3.58 -31.24
N GLU A 2 19.53 2.75 -31.01
CA GLU A 2 18.63 2.94 -29.88
C GLU A 2 19.26 2.38 -28.61
N ARG A 3 19.17 3.16 -27.54
CA ARG A 3 19.62 2.75 -26.21
C ARG A 3 18.43 2.67 -25.28
N ILE A 4 18.42 1.62 -24.49
CA ILE A 4 17.40 1.43 -23.46
C ILE A 4 17.93 2.05 -22.18
N GLN A 5 17.13 2.93 -21.58
CA GLN A 5 17.40 3.44 -20.24
C GLN A 5 16.68 2.55 -19.22
N VAL A 6 17.44 2.03 -18.26
CA VAL A 6 16.90 1.22 -17.18
C VAL A 6 16.84 2.07 -15.92
N ARG A 7 15.66 2.15 -15.33
CA ARG A 7 15.45 2.83 -14.05
C ARG A 7 15.04 1.82 -13.00
N ILE A 8 15.53 2.03 -11.80
CA ILE A 8 15.27 1.12 -10.69
C ILE A 8 14.39 1.83 -9.67
N GLY A 9 13.21 1.25 -9.43
CA GLY A 9 12.30 1.74 -8.42
C GLY A 9 12.12 0.76 -7.28
N ILE A 10 11.39 1.19 -6.28
CA ILE A 10 11.02 0.37 -5.12
C ILE A 10 9.56 0.62 -4.78
N GLU A 11 8.89 -0.40 -4.29
CA GLU A 11 7.58 -0.27 -3.68
C GLU A 11 7.72 -0.47 -2.16
N LEU A 12 7.27 0.53 -1.41
CA LEU A 12 7.27 0.50 0.05
C LEU A 12 5.89 0.04 0.53
N GLY A 13 5.85 -1.01 1.34
CA GLY A 13 4.65 -1.38 2.08
C GLY A 13 4.45 -0.40 3.23
N LEU A 14 3.52 0.54 3.08
CA LEU A 14 3.38 1.64 4.02
C LEU A 14 2.76 1.22 5.36
N GLN A 15 3.42 1.61 6.43
CA GLN A 15 2.91 1.55 7.79
C GLN A 15 3.35 2.84 8.48
N LYS A 16 2.45 3.49 9.19
CA LYS A 16 2.71 4.84 9.73
C LYS A 16 3.88 4.94 10.70
N HIS A 17 4.25 3.84 11.35
CA HIS A 17 5.37 3.81 12.32
C HIS A 17 6.73 3.59 11.67
N LEU A 18 6.79 3.36 10.36
CA LEU A 18 8.02 3.04 9.65
C LEU A 18 8.62 4.20 8.85
N GLY A 19 8.07 5.41 8.96
CA GLY A 19 8.49 6.56 8.18
C GLY A 19 10.00 6.80 8.17
N THR A 20 10.62 6.79 9.33
CA THR A 20 12.07 6.99 9.46
C THR A 20 12.87 5.90 8.75
N ARG A 21 12.41 4.65 8.81
CA ARG A 21 13.06 3.53 8.11
C ARG A 21 12.98 3.68 6.60
N TYR A 22 11.86 4.16 6.08
CA TYR A 22 11.71 4.44 4.64
C TYR A 22 12.68 5.52 4.19
N GLU A 23 12.76 6.61 4.93
CA GLU A 23 13.69 7.70 4.62
C GLU A 23 15.13 7.22 4.59
N THR A 24 15.54 6.43 5.58
CA THR A 24 16.87 5.84 5.65
C THR A 24 17.15 4.94 4.45
N LEU A 25 16.20 4.10 4.07
CA LEU A 25 16.33 3.20 2.92
C LEU A 25 16.51 3.98 1.60
N ILE A 26 15.69 5.01 1.40
CA ILE A 26 15.73 5.82 0.19
C ILE A 26 17.01 6.64 0.09
N GLU A 27 17.52 7.14 1.20
CA GLU A 27 18.81 7.84 1.25
C GLU A 27 19.98 6.90 0.97
N LYS A 28 19.87 5.64 1.40
CA LYS A 28 20.94 4.66 1.26
C LYS A 28 21.13 4.16 -0.17
N TYR A 29 20.06 4.06 -0.95
CA TYR A 29 20.11 3.52 -2.31
C TYR A 29 19.56 4.52 -3.32
N PRO A 30 20.16 4.61 -4.53
CA PRO A 30 19.76 5.59 -5.54
C PRO A 30 18.55 5.10 -6.35
N PHE A 31 17.38 5.01 -5.73
CA PHE A 31 16.16 4.66 -6.45
C PHE A 31 15.71 5.81 -7.35
N ASP A 32 15.33 5.46 -8.58
CA ASP A 32 14.82 6.43 -9.53
C ASP A 32 13.34 6.78 -9.27
N PHE A 33 12.60 5.85 -8.66
CA PHE A 33 11.17 6.01 -8.43
C PHE A 33 10.72 5.21 -7.22
N VAL A 34 9.83 5.77 -6.43
CA VAL A 34 9.34 5.16 -5.19
C VAL A 34 7.82 5.13 -5.20
N ILE A 35 7.26 3.93 -5.08
CA ILE A 35 5.83 3.71 -4.93
C ILE A 35 5.56 3.43 -3.44
N GLY A 36 4.58 4.11 -2.87
CA GLY A 36 4.07 3.77 -1.54
C GLY A 36 2.72 3.08 -1.64
N SER A 37 2.57 1.92 -1.03
CA SER A 37 1.33 1.14 -1.11
C SER A 37 0.93 0.56 0.24
N MET A 38 -0.36 0.52 0.50
CA MET A 38 -0.89 -0.12 1.70
C MET A 38 -1.09 -1.62 1.43
N HIS A 39 -0.45 -2.47 2.23
CA HIS A 39 -0.57 -3.92 2.14
C HIS A 39 -1.22 -4.54 3.36
N LEU A 40 -1.35 -3.79 4.45
CA LEU A 40 -1.95 -4.25 5.69
C LEU A 40 -3.13 -3.36 6.07
N VAL A 41 -4.15 -3.96 6.65
CA VAL A 41 -5.28 -3.26 7.26
C VAL A 41 -5.38 -3.73 8.70
N CYS A 42 -5.37 -2.81 9.65
CA CYS A 42 -5.31 -3.13 11.08
C CYS A 42 -4.12 -4.05 11.41
N GLY A 43 -2.99 -3.88 10.72
CA GLY A 43 -1.81 -4.71 10.91
C GLY A 43 -1.89 -6.11 10.31
N GLU A 44 -2.97 -6.46 9.60
CA GLU A 44 -3.18 -7.77 9.02
C GLU A 44 -3.24 -7.71 7.50
N ASP A 45 -2.73 -8.77 6.86
CA ASP A 45 -2.81 -8.91 5.40
C ASP A 45 -4.25 -9.28 5.00
N PRO A 46 -4.93 -8.48 4.17
CA PRO A 46 -6.28 -8.80 3.71
C PRO A 46 -6.40 -10.12 2.96
N TYR A 47 -5.29 -10.65 2.42
CA TYR A 47 -5.29 -11.95 1.74
C TYR A 47 -5.73 -13.10 2.62
N THR A 48 -5.54 -12.99 3.93
CA THR A 48 -5.98 -14.04 4.85
C THR A 48 -7.50 -14.08 5.00
N GLY A 49 -8.19 -13.03 4.62
CA GLY A 49 -9.64 -12.89 4.79
C GLY A 49 -10.08 -12.66 6.23
N LYS A 50 -9.18 -12.78 7.17
CA LYS A 50 -9.48 -12.70 8.61
C LYS A 50 -10.04 -11.34 9.01
N VAL A 51 -9.46 -10.25 8.51
CA VAL A 51 -9.91 -8.90 8.82
C VAL A 51 -11.33 -8.65 8.29
N PHE A 52 -11.68 -9.23 7.14
CA PHE A 52 -13.02 -9.15 6.58
C PHE A 52 -14.04 -9.90 7.43
N GLU A 53 -13.68 -11.07 7.94
CA GLU A 53 -14.53 -11.86 8.83
C GLU A 53 -14.79 -11.13 10.14
N GLU A 54 -13.77 -10.52 10.73
CA GLU A 54 -13.87 -9.84 12.02
C GLU A 54 -14.64 -8.52 11.95
N LEU A 55 -14.40 -7.71 10.91
CA LEU A 55 -14.92 -6.35 10.83
C LEU A 55 -16.07 -6.17 9.85
N GLY A 56 -16.23 -7.08 8.88
CA GLY A 56 -17.14 -6.91 7.75
C GLY A 56 -16.58 -5.95 6.70
N ASP A 57 -17.11 -6.06 5.48
CA ASP A 57 -16.57 -5.39 4.31
C ASP A 57 -16.50 -3.86 4.44
N ALA A 58 -17.60 -3.24 4.85
CA ALA A 58 -17.67 -1.78 4.96
C ALA A 58 -16.64 -1.22 5.95
N GLN A 59 -16.44 -1.90 7.07
CA GLN A 59 -15.46 -1.48 8.08
C GLN A 59 -14.02 -1.67 7.61
N VAL A 60 -13.75 -2.75 6.88
CA VAL A 60 -12.41 -2.98 6.30
C VAL A 60 -12.05 -1.86 5.33
N TYR A 61 -12.96 -1.48 4.43
CA TYR A 61 -12.71 -0.37 3.49
C TYR A 61 -12.52 0.96 4.20
N ARG A 62 -13.35 1.23 5.20
CA ARG A 62 -13.23 2.46 5.98
C ARG A 62 -11.86 2.52 6.68
N ARG A 63 -11.45 1.44 7.32
CA ARG A 63 -10.15 1.34 7.98
C ARG A 63 -9.00 1.51 6.99
N MET A 64 -9.09 0.83 5.85
CA MET A 64 -8.06 0.91 4.82
C MET A 64 -7.85 2.36 4.35
N PHE A 65 -8.93 3.07 4.05
CA PHE A 65 -8.82 4.46 3.62
C PHE A 65 -8.35 5.40 4.73
N CYS A 66 -8.81 5.20 5.96
CA CYS A 66 -8.35 5.99 7.10
C CYS A 66 -6.85 5.78 7.36
N GLU A 67 -6.39 4.55 7.35
CA GLU A 67 -4.98 4.21 7.55
C GLU A 67 -4.11 4.74 6.41
N THR A 68 -4.60 4.67 5.18
CA THR A 68 -3.94 5.27 4.02
C THR A 68 -3.77 6.77 4.22
N LEU A 69 -4.83 7.45 4.62
CA LEU A 69 -4.79 8.89 4.87
C LEU A 69 -3.78 9.25 5.97
N GLU A 70 -3.75 8.50 7.06
CA GLU A 70 -2.77 8.68 8.13
C GLU A 70 -1.34 8.53 7.61
N CYS A 71 -1.09 7.51 6.80
CA CYS A 71 0.23 7.27 6.21
C CYS A 71 0.67 8.41 5.31
N ILE A 72 -0.18 8.87 4.39
CA ILE A 72 0.19 9.93 3.43
C ILE A 72 0.36 11.29 4.09
N ARG A 73 -0.23 11.50 5.26
CA ARG A 73 -0.02 12.72 6.05
C ARG A 73 1.34 12.73 6.74
N LYS A 74 1.84 11.56 7.13
CA LYS A 74 3.10 11.42 7.87
C LYS A 74 4.29 11.12 6.98
N ILE A 75 4.11 10.32 5.94
CA ILE A 75 5.18 9.79 5.10
C ILE A 75 5.12 10.46 3.75
N LYS A 76 6.19 11.17 3.39
CA LYS A 76 6.26 12.00 2.18
C LYS A 76 7.34 11.52 1.20
N CYS A 77 8.07 10.46 1.51
CA CYS A 77 9.24 10.03 0.76
C CYS A 77 8.94 9.09 -0.42
N PHE A 78 7.75 9.11 -0.94
CA PHE A 78 7.38 8.35 -2.14
C PHE A 78 6.80 9.27 -3.22
N ASP A 79 6.89 8.84 -4.46
CA ASP A 79 6.47 9.62 -5.63
C ASP A 79 5.00 9.43 -5.97
N VAL A 80 4.48 8.22 -5.77
CA VAL A 80 3.10 7.88 -6.11
C VAL A 80 2.53 6.88 -5.10
N LEU A 81 1.22 7.00 -4.86
CA LEU A 81 0.48 6.05 -4.04
C LEU A 81 -0.08 4.96 -4.98
N GLY A 82 0.29 3.71 -4.71
CA GLY A 82 -0.16 2.55 -5.50
C GLY A 82 -1.45 1.96 -4.98
N HIS A 83 -2.09 1.18 -5.83
CA HIS A 83 -3.32 0.37 -5.61
C HIS A 83 -4.16 0.71 -4.38
N LEU A 84 -4.86 1.81 -4.43
CA LEU A 84 -5.79 2.25 -3.38
C LEU A 84 -6.85 1.21 -3.03
N ASP A 85 -7.14 0.32 -3.96
CA ASP A 85 -8.16 -0.70 -3.87
C ASP A 85 -7.63 -2.11 -3.54
N TYR A 86 -6.48 -2.20 -2.90
CA TYR A 86 -5.87 -3.49 -2.55
C TYR A 86 -6.84 -4.45 -1.86
N GLY A 87 -7.58 -3.95 -0.86
CA GLY A 87 -8.62 -4.72 -0.19
C GLY A 87 -9.74 -5.15 -1.12
N GLY A 88 -10.13 -4.28 -2.05
CA GLY A 88 -11.18 -4.56 -3.05
C GLY A 88 -10.79 -5.67 -4.01
N SER A 89 -9.57 -5.68 -4.48
CA SER A 89 -9.05 -6.73 -5.36
C SER A 89 -9.09 -8.10 -4.68
N ILE A 90 -8.71 -8.17 -3.42
CA ILE A 90 -8.75 -9.40 -2.61
C ILE A 90 -10.18 -9.87 -2.37
N TRP A 91 -11.07 -8.93 -2.05
CA TRP A 91 -12.48 -9.25 -1.82
C TRP A 91 -13.12 -9.89 -3.05
N LYS A 92 -12.86 -9.37 -4.25
CA LYS A 92 -13.31 -9.98 -5.50
C LYS A 92 -12.74 -11.37 -5.70
N ALA A 93 -11.45 -11.56 -5.45
CA ALA A 93 -10.77 -12.85 -5.60
C ALA A 93 -11.33 -13.91 -4.65
N SER A 94 -11.81 -13.52 -3.49
CA SER A 94 -12.43 -14.43 -2.50
C SER A 94 -13.91 -14.71 -2.75
N GLY A 95 -14.46 -14.27 -3.89
CA GLY A 95 -15.84 -14.52 -4.26
C GLY A 95 -16.85 -13.47 -3.78
N GLY A 96 -16.37 -12.31 -3.38
CA GLY A 96 -17.23 -11.17 -3.06
C GLY A 96 -18.01 -10.70 -4.29
N GLY A 97 -19.06 -9.94 -4.06
CA GLY A 97 -19.92 -9.44 -5.11
C GLY A 97 -19.27 -8.42 -6.03
N VAL A 98 -20.05 -7.70 -6.80
CA VAL A 98 -19.54 -6.65 -7.67
C VAL A 98 -19.01 -5.49 -6.84
N PHE A 99 -17.76 -5.13 -7.08
CA PHE A 99 -17.15 -3.95 -6.48
C PHE A 99 -17.17 -2.81 -7.50
N LEU A 100 -17.75 -1.72 -7.11
CA LEU A 100 -17.86 -0.52 -7.95
C LEU A 100 -16.91 0.58 -7.49
#